data_08a234a30653d16394d13b0d99ed5a35
#
_entry.id   08a234a30653d16394d13b0d99ed5a35
#
_cell.length_a   1.000
_cell.length_b   1.000
_cell.length_c   1.000
_cell.angle_alpha   90.00
_cell.angle_beta   90.00
_cell.angle_gamma   90.00
#
_symmetry.space_group_name_H-M   'P 1'
#
loop_
_entity.id
_entity.type
_entity.pdbx_description
1 polymer ?
#
loop_
_entity_poly.entity_id
_entity_poly.type
_entity_poly.pdbx_seq_one_letter_code
_entity_poly.pdbx_strand_id
1 'polypeptide(L)'
;MRKLILIALAGALSGCEDYFGSKTDLDFIEVPNYGIREIAYVPIQPAFTGFVHPTDICVGFDELLYVVDAGTEEIICLNESGAEQGRFTVPGVKSVRQDRRLDLIAIGTHDSTINGVAYTLPAIYRIKQTSGNDYGLDHARISNKIVHPFYFKSTFSTGDANAEFGQIGILASAK
;
A
#
# COMPACT_ATOMS: atom_id res chain seq x y z
N MET A 1 50.11 66.03 -10.18
CA MET A 1 49.82 64.79 -10.90
C MET A 1 49.67 63.56 -9.96
N ARG A 2 50.57 63.28 -9.02
CA ARG A 2 50.45 62.12 -8.09
C ARG A 2 49.20 62.11 -7.25
N LYS A 3 48.68 63.27 -6.81
CA LYS A 3 47.44 63.32 -5.97
C LYS A 3 46.13 63.05 -6.77
N LEU A 4 46.14 63.45 -8.08
CA LEU A 4 44.98 63.13 -8.96
C LEU A 4 44.86 61.65 -9.31
N ILE A 5 46.00 60.98 -9.44
CA ILE A 5 46.01 59.52 -9.70
C ILE A 5 45.45 58.69 -8.47
N LEU A 6 45.78 59.16 -7.25
CA LEU A 6 45.27 58.53 -6.03
C LEU A 6 43.76 58.68 -5.85
N ILE A 7 43.21 59.87 -6.25
CA ILE A 7 41.73 60.05 -6.17
C ILE A 7 41.03 59.27 -7.25
N ALA A 8 41.57 59.10 -8.43
CA ALA A 8 41.02 58.28 -9.50
C ALA A 8 41.07 56.79 -9.13
N LEU A 9 42.12 56.33 -8.43
CA LEU A 9 42.22 54.91 -7.97
C LEU A 9 41.25 54.58 -6.82
N ALA A 10 41.01 55.56 -5.92
CA ALA A 10 40.03 55.38 -4.82
C ALA A 10 38.61 55.37 -5.35
N GLY A 11 38.26 56.10 -6.40
CA GLY A 11 36.95 56.06 -7.03
C GLY A 11 36.66 54.78 -7.82
N ALA A 12 37.68 54.06 -8.27
CA ALA A 12 37.53 52.80 -8.97
C ALA A 12 37.26 51.58 -8.02
N LEU A 13 37.54 51.75 -6.74
CA LEU A 13 37.36 50.69 -5.73
C LEU A 13 35.97 50.70 -5.07
N SER A 14 35.17 51.76 -5.22
CA SER A 14 33.87 51.91 -4.58
C SER A 14 32.67 51.50 -5.45
N GLY A 15 32.91 50.97 -6.64
CA GLY A 15 31.85 50.74 -7.64
C GLY A 15 31.35 49.31 -7.83
N CYS A 16 31.75 48.35 -6.99
CA CYS A 16 31.44 46.95 -7.26
C CYS A 16 30.38 46.28 -6.37
N GLU A 17 29.87 46.93 -5.33
CA GLU A 17 28.87 46.27 -4.47
C GLU A 17 27.48 46.30 -5.06
N ASP A 18 27.08 47.35 -5.76
CA ASP A 18 25.72 47.45 -6.33
C ASP A 18 25.53 46.73 -7.67
N TYR A 19 26.63 46.38 -8.36
CA TYR A 19 26.51 45.74 -9.69
C TYR A 19 26.11 44.25 -9.63
N PHE A 20 26.42 43.56 -8.55
CA PHE A 20 26.12 42.16 -8.41
C PHE A 20 24.92 41.86 -7.46
N GLY A 21 24.26 42.90 -6.96
CA GLY A 21 23.21 42.80 -5.99
C GLY A 21 23.69 42.21 -4.64
N SER A 22 22.86 42.24 -3.63
CA SER A 22 23.12 41.58 -2.35
C SER A 22 22.84 40.09 -2.49
N LYS A 23 23.85 39.25 -2.22
CA LYS A 23 23.68 37.79 -2.22
C LYS A 23 22.76 37.29 -1.10
N THR A 24 22.39 38.16 -0.19
CA THR A 24 21.52 37.87 0.96
C THR A 24 20.12 38.47 0.81
N ASP A 25 19.91 39.32 -0.20
CA ASP A 25 18.59 39.88 -0.49
C ASP A 25 17.81 38.90 -1.38
N LEU A 26 16.88 38.18 -0.76
CA LEU A 26 15.98 37.22 -1.40
C LEU A 26 14.57 37.77 -1.59
N ASP A 27 14.37 39.08 -1.42
CA ASP A 27 13.04 39.71 -1.49
C ASP A 27 12.41 39.62 -2.90
N PHE A 28 13.24 39.35 -3.92
CA PHE A 28 12.74 39.07 -5.28
C PHE A 28 12.18 37.65 -5.46
N ILE A 29 12.40 36.74 -4.48
CA ILE A 29 11.86 35.39 -4.53
C ILE A 29 10.48 35.42 -3.90
N GLU A 30 9.44 35.56 -4.73
CA GLU A 30 8.09 35.31 -4.29
C GLU A 30 7.97 33.82 -3.92
N VAL A 31 8.08 33.50 -2.64
CA VAL A 31 7.77 32.15 -2.15
C VAL A 31 6.25 31.96 -2.34
N PRO A 32 5.82 31.05 -3.24
CA PRO A 32 4.40 30.82 -3.41
C PRO A 32 3.81 30.37 -2.07
N ASN A 33 2.90 31.16 -1.52
CA ASN A 33 2.18 30.75 -0.34
C ASN A 33 1.15 29.70 -0.77
N TYR A 34 1.56 28.43 -0.70
CA TYR A 34 0.63 27.32 -0.87
C TYR A 34 -0.29 27.29 0.35
N GLY A 35 -1.39 28.03 0.29
CA GLY A 35 -2.46 27.85 1.26
C GLY A 35 -2.77 26.37 1.36
N ILE A 36 -2.85 25.86 2.59
CA ILE A 36 -3.24 24.46 2.85
C ILE A 36 -4.61 24.31 2.18
N ARG A 37 -4.63 23.67 1.01
CA ARG A 37 -5.92 23.32 0.39
C ARG A 37 -6.55 22.26 1.27
N GLU A 38 -7.74 22.55 1.73
CA GLU A 38 -8.54 21.56 2.44
C GLU A 38 -8.73 20.35 1.51
N ILE A 39 -8.26 19.18 1.96
CA ILE A 39 -8.43 17.95 1.19
C ILE A 39 -9.88 17.55 1.31
N ALA A 40 -10.65 17.75 0.24
CA ALA A 40 -12.01 17.26 0.15
C ALA A 40 -12.03 15.88 -0.50
N TYR A 41 -12.55 14.89 0.22
CA TYR A 41 -12.83 13.57 -0.34
C TYR A 41 -14.20 13.60 -1.01
N VAL A 42 -14.22 13.37 -2.32
CA VAL A 42 -15.46 13.28 -3.10
C VAL A 42 -15.74 11.80 -3.36
N PRO A 43 -16.92 11.28 -3.00
CA PRO A 43 -17.29 9.91 -3.30
C PRO A 43 -17.26 9.65 -4.81
N ILE A 44 -16.70 8.51 -5.21
CA ILE A 44 -16.77 8.04 -6.60
C ILE A 44 -18.21 7.63 -6.91
N GLN A 45 -18.74 8.14 -8.01
CA GLN A 45 -20.10 7.83 -8.45
C GLN A 45 -20.08 7.33 -9.91
N PRO A 46 -20.83 6.29 -10.26
CA PRO A 46 -21.65 5.46 -9.35
C PRO A 46 -20.78 4.61 -8.40
N ALA A 47 -21.33 4.23 -7.26
CA ALA A 47 -20.65 3.32 -6.35
C ALA A 47 -20.43 1.96 -7.01
N PHE A 48 -19.30 1.33 -6.72
CA PHE A 48 -19.02 -0.01 -7.22
C PHE A 48 -19.96 -1.02 -6.54
N THR A 49 -20.53 -1.91 -7.34
CA THR A 49 -21.54 -2.89 -6.92
C THR A 49 -21.11 -4.30 -7.34
N GLY A 50 -21.91 -5.31 -6.97
CA GLY A 50 -21.64 -6.71 -7.35
C GLY A 50 -20.93 -7.52 -6.25
N PHE A 51 -20.85 -6.99 -5.03
CA PHE A 51 -20.33 -7.67 -3.85
C PHE A 51 -21.47 -8.21 -2.99
N VAL A 52 -21.25 -9.34 -2.30
CA VAL A 52 -22.20 -9.94 -1.36
C VAL A 52 -21.93 -9.42 0.06
N HIS A 53 -20.69 -9.48 0.50
CA HIS A 53 -20.27 -9.01 1.82
C HIS A 53 -18.81 -8.53 1.79
N PRO A 54 -18.55 -7.33 1.22
CA PRO A 54 -17.21 -6.78 1.15
C PRO A 54 -16.69 -6.41 2.55
N THR A 55 -15.50 -6.87 2.90
CA THR A 55 -14.90 -6.70 4.25
C THR A 55 -13.59 -5.94 4.25
N ASP A 56 -12.87 -5.92 3.14
CA ASP A 56 -11.58 -5.22 3.04
C ASP A 56 -11.35 -4.73 1.61
N ILE A 57 -10.55 -3.68 1.50
CA ILE A 57 -10.13 -3.11 0.22
C ILE A 57 -8.66 -2.71 0.28
N CYS A 58 -7.93 -2.97 -0.79
CA CYS A 58 -6.53 -2.59 -0.95
C CYS A 58 -6.32 -1.99 -2.33
N VAL A 59 -5.62 -0.85 -2.39
CA VAL A 59 -5.05 -0.35 -3.65
C VAL A 59 -3.68 -0.98 -3.81
N GLY A 60 -3.46 -1.67 -4.92
CA GLY A 60 -2.20 -2.32 -5.24
C GLY A 60 -1.14 -1.33 -5.75
N PHE A 61 0.11 -1.79 -5.82
CA PHE A 61 1.21 -1.06 -6.46
C PHE A 61 1.06 -1.01 -8.00
N ASP A 62 0.18 -1.83 -8.54
CA ASP A 62 -0.24 -1.89 -9.94
C ASP A 62 -1.44 -0.99 -10.25
N GLU A 63 -1.83 -0.13 -9.27
CA GLU A 63 -2.95 0.81 -9.36
C GLU A 63 -4.32 0.13 -9.49
N LEU A 64 -4.39 -1.20 -9.26
CA LEU A 64 -5.64 -1.94 -9.23
C LEU A 64 -6.24 -1.98 -7.81
N LEU A 65 -7.55 -2.15 -7.75
CA LEU A 65 -8.30 -2.28 -6.50
C LEU A 65 -8.56 -3.76 -6.23
N TYR A 66 -8.17 -4.23 -5.06
CA TYR A 66 -8.43 -5.59 -4.58
C TYR A 66 -9.46 -5.53 -3.46
N VAL A 67 -10.65 -6.06 -3.72
CA VAL A 67 -11.77 -6.12 -2.77
C VAL A 67 -11.89 -7.53 -2.25
N VAL A 68 -11.96 -7.68 -0.93
CA VAL A 68 -12.27 -8.96 -0.27
C VAL A 68 -13.77 -9.05 -0.10
N ASP A 69 -14.39 -10.02 -0.74
CA ASP A 69 -15.80 -10.38 -0.52
C ASP A 69 -15.88 -11.65 0.32
N ALA A 70 -16.14 -11.47 1.62
CA ALA A 70 -16.28 -12.59 2.55
C ALA A 70 -17.55 -13.43 2.29
N GLY A 71 -18.51 -12.89 1.55
CA GLY A 71 -19.74 -13.60 1.20
C GLY A 71 -19.53 -14.66 0.13
N THR A 72 -18.56 -14.45 -0.76
CA THR A 72 -18.17 -15.40 -1.82
C THR A 72 -16.83 -16.08 -1.54
N GLU A 73 -16.12 -15.68 -0.48
CA GLU A 73 -14.75 -16.11 -0.16
C GLU A 73 -13.76 -15.78 -1.29
N GLU A 74 -13.92 -14.64 -1.93
CA GLU A 74 -13.12 -14.22 -3.09
C GLU A 74 -12.40 -12.90 -2.84
N ILE A 75 -11.25 -12.77 -3.52
CA ILE A 75 -10.59 -11.51 -3.78
C ILE A 75 -10.96 -11.12 -5.21
N ILE A 76 -11.55 -9.95 -5.36
CA ILE A 76 -12.01 -9.41 -6.65
C ILE A 76 -11.11 -8.26 -7.03
N CYS A 77 -10.53 -8.30 -8.22
CA CYS A 77 -9.69 -7.25 -8.77
C CYS A 77 -10.52 -6.35 -9.67
N LEU A 78 -10.45 -5.04 -9.44
CA LEU A 78 -11.12 -4.02 -10.24
C LEU A 78 -10.09 -3.00 -10.77
N ASN A 79 -10.36 -2.41 -11.92
CA ASN A 79 -9.65 -1.23 -12.38
C ASN A 79 -10.25 0.06 -11.78
N GLU A 80 -9.67 1.21 -12.10
CA GLU A 80 -10.13 2.52 -11.63
C GLU A 80 -11.60 2.85 -12.00
N SER A 81 -12.11 2.28 -13.08
CA SER A 81 -13.52 2.47 -13.49
C SER A 81 -14.49 1.53 -12.77
N GLY A 82 -13.99 0.61 -11.93
CA GLY A 82 -14.77 -0.42 -11.26
C GLY A 82 -15.06 -1.64 -12.12
N ALA A 83 -14.46 -1.74 -13.31
CA ALA A 83 -14.59 -2.94 -14.13
C ALA A 83 -13.73 -4.07 -13.55
N GLU A 84 -14.33 -5.25 -13.42
CA GLU A 84 -13.67 -6.44 -12.92
C GLU A 84 -12.55 -6.91 -13.86
N GLN A 85 -11.39 -7.23 -13.28
CA GLN A 85 -10.19 -7.70 -13.96
C GLN A 85 -9.87 -9.15 -13.61
N GLY A 86 -10.59 -9.76 -12.67
CA GLY A 86 -10.44 -11.15 -12.27
C GLY A 86 -10.83 -11.41 -10.83
N ARG A 87 -10.91 -12.69 -10.46
CA ARG A 87 -11.26 -13.19 -9.13
C ARG A 87 -10.35 -14.31 -8.71
N PHE A 88 -10.19 -14.46 -7.40
CA PHE A 88 -9.44 -15.57 -6.83
C PHE A 88 -10.05 -16.01 -5.49
N THR A 89 -10.40 -17.29 -5.39
CA THR A 89 -11.00 -17.86 -4.17
C THR A 89 -9.93 -18.13 -3.12
N VAL A 90 -10.18 -17.65 -1.90
CA VAL A 90 -9.36 -17.95 -0.72
C VAL A 90 -10.28 -18.31 0.43
N PRO A 91 -10.20 -19.54 0.97
CA PRO A 91 -11.09 -19.98 2.04
C PRO A 91 -11.06 -19.03 3.24
N GLY A 92 -12.24 -18.60 3.69
CA GLY A 92 -12.40 -17.71 4.85
C GLY A 92 -11.62 -16.41 4.77
N VAL A 93 -11.44 -15.85 3.58
CA VAL A 93 -10.67 -14.61 3.37
C VAL A 93 -11.25 -13.46 4.17
N LYS A 94 -10.36 -12.68 4.81
CA LYS A 94 -10.73 -11.53 5.64
C LYS A 94 -10.02 -10.25 5.24
N SER A 95 -8.79 -10.36 4.73
CA SER A 95 -7.97 -9.21 4.39
C SER A 95 -6.98 -9.56 3.29
N VAL A 96 -6.62 -8.57 2.47
CA VAL A 96 -5.64 -8.70 1.41
C VAL A 96 -4.72 -7.48 1.36
N ARG A 97 -3.44 -7.69 1.06
CA ARG A 97 -2.46 -6.64 0.75
C ARG A 97 -1.56 -7.11 -0.38
N GLN A 98 -1.14 -6.19 -1.23
CA GLN A 98 -0.15 -6.48 -2.27
C GLN A 98 1.25 -6.16 -1.77
N ASP A 99 2.21 -7.04 -2.06
CA ASP A 99 3.62 -6.77 -1.81
C ASP A 99 4.30 -6.10 -3.01
N ARG A 100 5.55 -5.65 -2.82
CA ARG A 100 6.31 -4.96 -3.88
C ARG A 100 6.70 -5.85 -5.08
N ARG A 101 6.43 -7.14 -5.01
CA ARG A 101 6.60 -8.09 -6.13
C ARG A 101 5.30 -8.30 -6.90
N LEU A 102 4.27 -7.54 -6.52
CA LEU A 102 2.91 -7.66 -7.04
C LEU A 102 2.25 -9.01 -6.69
N ASP A 103 2.78 -9.73 -5.69
CA ASP A 103 2.09 -10.89 -5.12
C ASP A 103 1.07 -10.41 -4.08
N LEU A 104 -0.05 -11.10 -3.92
CA LEU A 104 -1.00 -10.81 -2.85
C LEU A 104 -0.70 -11.64 -1.61
N ILE A 105 -0.80 -11.00 -0.46
CA ILE A 105 -0.77 -11.63 0.85
C ILE A 105 -2.19 -11.55 1.41
N ALA A 106 -2.82 -12.69 1.57
CA ALA A 106 -4.19 -12.79 2.06
C ALA A 106 -4.23 -13.54 3.39
N ILE A 107 -5.13 -13.10 4.27
CA ILE A 107 -5.44 -13.78 5.52
C ILE A 107 -6.77 -14.48 5.33
N GLY A 108 -6.80 -15.77 5.63
CA GLY A 108 -7.98 -16.61 5.53
C GLY A 108 -7.93 -17.78 6.48
N THR A 109 -8.56 -18.88 6.10
CA THR A 109 -8.60 -20.12 6.89
C THR A 109 -8.09 -21.30 6.07
N HIS A 110 -7.69 -22.35 6.78
CA HIS A 110 -7.32 -23.64 6.19
C HIS A 110 -7.84 -24.77 7.03
N ASP A 111 -8.58 -25.69 6.40
CA ASP A 111 -9.05 -26.89 7.04
C ASP A 111 -7.95 -27.93 7.12
N SER A 112 -7.74 -28.47 8.30
CA SER A 112 -6.70 -29.46 8.59
C SER A 112 -7.27 -30.57 9.47
N THR A 113 -6.90 -31.80 9.19
CA THR A 113 -7.26 -32.94 10.06
C THR A 113 -6.02 -33.34 10.85
N ILE A 114 -6.12 -33.27 12.18
CA ILE A 114 -5.05 -33.59 13.11
C ILE A 114 -5.54 -34.68 14.05
N ASN A 115 -4.88 -35.82 14.04
CA ASN A 115 -5.26 -37.02 14.84
C ASN A 115 -6.71 -37.44 14.62
N GLY A 116 -7.23 -37.33 13.39
CA GLY A 116 -8.60 -37.71 13.03
C GLY A 116 -9.67 -36.66 13.36
N VAL A 117 -9.29 -35.51 13.93
CA VAL A 117 -10.18 -34.38 14.24
C VAL A 117 -10.00 -33.30 13.23
N ALA A 118 -11.09 -32.79 12.65
CA ALA A 118 -11.05 -31.66 11.70
C ALA A 118 -10.97 -30.31 12.46
N TYR A 119 -10.12 -29.45 11.99
CA TYR A 119 -9.93 -28.08 12.51
C TYR A 119 -9.89 -27.08 11.35
N THR A 120 -10.55 -25.95 11.53
CA THR A 120 -10.40 -24.79 10.65
C THR A 120 -9.43 -23.81 11.33
N LEU A 121 -8.24 -23.68 10.77
CA LEU A 121 -7.14 -22.90 11.33
C LEU A 121 -6.91 -21.62 10.55
N PRO A 122 -6.50 -20.52 11.19
CA PRO A 122 -6.08 -19.32 10.46
C PRO A 122 -4.88 -19.62 9.57
N ALA A 123 -4.88 -19.04 8.40
CA ALA A 123 -3.81 -19.20 7.43
C ALA A 123 -3.47 -17.86 6.75
N ILE A 124 -2.19 -17.70 6.41
CA ILE A 124 -1.70 -16.63 5.56
C ILE A 124 -1.33 -17.25 4.21
N TYR A 125 -1.88 -16.70 3.15
CA TYR A 125 -1.66 -17.16 1.78
C TYR A 125 -0.80 -16.15 1.03
N ARG A 126 0.22 -16.63 0.33
CA ARG A 126 0.90 -15.88 -0.69
C ARG A 126 0.38 -16.31 -2.04
N ILE A 127 -0.23 -15.38 -2.76
CA ILE A 127 -0.87 -15.60 -4.05
C ILE A 127 -0.01 -14.90 -5.09
N LYS A 128 0.58 -15.70 -5.98
CA LYS A 128 1.37 -15.19 -7.09
C LYS A 128 0.45 -14.92 -8.26
N GLN A 129 0.43 -13.68 -8.75
CA GLN A 129 -0.43 -13.24 -9.85
C GLN A 129 0.19 -13.49 -11.23
N THR A 130 1.42 -14.01 -11.30
CA THR A 130 2.10 -14.29 -12.57
C THR A 130 2.09 -15.77 -12.88
N SER A 131 1.76 -16.12 -14.14
CA SER A 131 1.86 -17.48 -14.70
C SER A 131 2.42 -17.40 -16.13
N GLY A 132 3.70 -17.77 -16.28
CA GLY A 132 4.38 -17.57 -17.55
C GLY A 132 4.53 -16.08 -17.88
N ASN A 133 3.94 -15.66 -19.01
CA ASN A 133 3.90 -14.26 -19.46
C ASN A 133 2.61 -13.53 -19.06
N ASP A 134 1.67 -14.22 -18.41
CA ASP A 134 0.37 -13.69 -18.06
C ASP A 134 0.37 -13.15 -16.63
N TYR A 135 -0.37 -12.06 -16.40
CA TYR A 135 -0.54 -11.41 -15.11
C TYR A 135 -2.03 -11.19 -14.81
N GLY A 136 -2.41 -11.31 -13.55
CA GLY A 136 -3.76 -11.06 -13.08
C GLY A 136 -4.30 -12.18 -12.20
N LEU A 137 -5.47 -11.93 -11.58
CA LEU A 137 -6.10 -12.89 -10.66
C LEU A 137 -6.58 -14.17 -11.36
N ASP A 138 -6.97 -14.09 -12.63
CA ASP A 138 -7.42 -15.26 -13.40
C ASP A 138 -6.29 -16.27 -13.65
N HIS A 139 -5.04 -15.81 -13.55
CA HIS A 139 -3.83 -16.63 -13.71
C HIS A 139 -3.14 -16.90 -12.37
N ALA A 140 -3.76 -16.44 -11.28
CA ALA A 140 -3.16 -16.49 -9.96
C ALA A 140 -3.13 -17.91 -9.37
N ARG A 141 -2.16 -18.13 -8.48
CA ARG A 141 -2.01 -19.37 -7.75
C ARG A 141 -1.47 -19.13 -6.35
N ILE A 142 -1.85 -19.97 -5.41
CA ILE A 142 -1.22 -20.01 -4.09
C ILE A 142 0.21 -20.54 -4.27
N SER A 143 1.18 -19.68 -4.03
CA SER A 143 2.62 -20.04 -4.09
C SER A 143 3.17 -20.51 -2.76
N ASN A 144 2.62 -20.01 -1.66
CA ASN A 144 2.98 -20.40 -0.31
C ASN A 144 1.79 -20.24 0.64
N LYS A 145 1.79 -21.01 1.71
CA LYS A 145 0.78 -20.98 2.75
C LYS A 145 1.42 -21.23 4.11
N ILE A 146 1.11 -20.36 5.06
CA ILE A 146 1.49 -20.50 6.47
C ILE A 146 0.21 -20.76 7.25
N VAL A 147 0.11 -21.94 7.86
CA VAL A 147 -1.01 -22.32 8.70
C VAL A 147 -0.58 -22.22 10.15
N HIS A 148 -1.46 -21.82 11.03
CA HIS A 148 -1.17 -21.71 12.46
C HIS A 148 -0.54 -23.03 12.99
N PRO A 149 0.57 -22.96 13.75
CA PRO A 149 1.30 -24.14 14.22
C PRO A 149 0.58 -24.82 15.41
N PHE A 150 -0.61 -25.36 15.17
CA PHE A 150 -1.48 -25.97 16.19
C PHE A 150 -0.77 -27.05 16.99
N TYR A 151 0.06 -27.88 16.38
CA TYR A 151 0.67 -29.06 17.01
C TYR A 151 1.88 -28.76 17.89
N PHE A 152 2.32 -27.51 17.99
CA PHE A 152 3.48 -27.17 18.82
C PHE A 152 3.13 -26.81 20.26
N LYS A 153 1.86 -26.71 20.62
CA LYS A 153 1.42 -26.37 21.98
C LYS A 153 0.43 -27.42 22.51
N SER A 154 0.81 -28.12 23.58
CA SER A 154 -0.04 -29.15 24.22
C SER A 154 -1.30 -28.60 24.94
N THR A 155 -1.31 -27.30 25.24
CA THR A 155 -2.41 -26.60 25.96
C THR A 155 -3.11 -25.57 25.06
N PHE A 156 -3.17 -25.85 23.79
CA PHE A 156 -3.63 -24.91 22.80
C PHE A 156 -5.17 -24.91 22.70
N SER A 157 -5.80 -23.76 22.89
CA SER A 157 -7.20 -23.52 22.54
C SER A 157 -7.29 -22.98 21.12
N THR A 158 -8.02 -23.68 20.25
CA THR A 158 -8.21 -23.23 18.84
C THR A 158 -8.86 -21.85 18.76
N GLY A 159 -9.75 -21.50 19.70
CA GLY A 159 -10.41 -20.20 19.73
C GLY A 159 -9.45 -19.05 19.98
N ASP A 160 -8.63 -19.16 21.02
CA ASP A 160 -7.71 -18.07 21.42
C ASP A 160 -6.60 -17.87 20.40
N ALA A 161 -6.03 -18.97 19.91
CA ALA A 161 -4.97 -18.88 18.93
C ALA A 161 -5.45 -18.42 17.55
N ASN A 162 -6.66 -18.77 17.16
CA ASN A 162 -7.26 -18.26 15.94
C ASN A 162 -7.43 -16.73 15.99
N ALA A 163 -7.87 -16.21 17.14
CA ALA A 163 -8.00 -14.77 17.35
C ALA A 163 -6.62 -14.08 17.34
N GLU A 164 -5.64 -14.60 18.05
CA GLU A 164 -4.29 -14.05 18.13
C GLU A 164 -3.59 -14.06 16.77
N PHE A 165 -3.59 -15.17 16.07
CA PHE A 165 -2.94 -15.31 14.77
C PHE A 165 -3.60 -14.44 13.70
N GLY A 166 -4.92 -14.34 13.70
CA GLY A 166 -5.65 -13.46 12.81
C GLY A 166 -5.33 -11.98 13.06
N GLN A 167 -5.21 -11.57 14.32
CA GLN A 167 -4.84 -10.19 14.68
C GLN A 167 -3.41 -9.86 14.25
N ILE A 168 -2.45 -10.74 14.50
CA ILE A 168 -1.06 -10.55 14.08
C ILE A 168 -0.98 -10.42 12.56
N GLY A 169 -1.69 -11.26 11.82
CA GLY A 169 -1.73 -11.22 10.38
C GLY A 169 -2.29 -9.90 9.84
N ILE A 170 -3.37 -9.40 10.42
CA ILE A 170 -3.97 -8.10 10.04
C ILE A 170 -3.00 -6.95 10.33
N LEU A 171 -2.37 -6.93 11.51
CA LEU A 171 -1.39 -5.89 11.86
C LEU A 171 -0.17 -5.90 10.94
N ALA A 172 0.33 -7.08 10.56
CA ALA A 172 1.46 -7.20 9.65
C ALA A 172 1.11 -6.76 8.23
N SER A 173 -0.14 -6.95 7.79
CA SER A 173 -0.60 -6.52 6.46
C SER A 173 -0.92 -5.03 6.38
N ALA A 174 -1.15 -4.35 7.52
CA ALA A 174 -1.51 -2.93 7.59
C ALA A 174 -0.30 -1.97 7.52
N LYS A 175 0.93 -2.48 7.50
CA LYS A 175 2.18 -1.71 7.34
C LYS A 175 2.70 -1.81 5.93
#